data_9577e42db165977b7b6ec683a67ff3ad
#
_entry.id   9577e42db165977b7b6ec683a67ff3ad
#
_cell.length_a   1.000
_cell.length_b   1.000
_cell.length_c   1.000
_cell.angle_alpha   90.00
_cell.angle_beta   90.00
_cell.angle_gamma   90.00
#
_symmetry.space_group_name_H-M   'P 1'
#
loop_
_entity.id
_entity.type
_entity.pdbx_description
1 polymer ?
#
loop_
_entity_poly.entity_id
_entity_poly.type
_entity_poly.pdbx_seq_one_letter_code
_entity_poly.pdbx_strand_id
1 'polypeptide(L)'
;MAKGKYEYWRTADGLILLEGRARDGLTDEQIAEKMRIGMTTYYRWQTDYREIREALKKGKEVVDYEVENALLEECKSGNVTAQIFWLKNRRPDKWRDKPDAVVVADPAQIIWGRHAD
;
A
#
# COMPACT_ATOMS: atom_id res chain seq x y z
N MET A 1 -30.05 -11.20 -1.60
CA MET A 1 -29.62 -11.61 -2.87
C MET A 1 -28.37 -10.97 -3.29
N ALA A 2 -27.49 -11.75 -3.77
CA ALA A 2 -26.23 -11.25 -4.21
C ALA A 2 -26.39 -10.21 -5.29
N LYS A 3 -27.37 -10.38 -6.10
CA LYS A 3 -27.65 -9.49 -7.16
C LYS A 3 -27.88 -8.08 -6.72
N GLY A 4 -28.63 -7.88 -5.69
CA GLY A 4 -28.93 -6.56 -5.21
C GLY A 4 -27.77 -5.93 -4.50
N LYS A 5 -26.86 -6.74 -3.96
CA LYS A 5 -25.74 -6.20 -3.22
C LYS A 5 -24.80 -5.41 -4.07
N TYR A 6 -24.41 -5.95 -5.21
CA TYR A 6 -23.42 -5.23 -6.00
C TYR A 6 -24.01 -3.95 -6.56
N GLU A 7 -25.30 -3.93 -6.80
CA GLU A 7 -25.96 -2.74 -7.32
C GLU A 7 -25.88 -1.60 -6.32
N TYR A 8 -26.11 -1.92 -5.04
CA TYR A 8 -26.03 -0.88 -4.02
C TYR A 8 -24.64 -0.30 -3.95
N TRP A 9 -23.62 -1.16 -4.00
CA TRP A 9 -22.25 -0.69 -3.86
C TRP A 9 -21.75 0.08 -5.06
N ARG A 10 -22.51 0.10 -6.13
CA ARG A 10 -22.18 0.90 -7.30
C ARG A 10 -22.93 2.22 -7.31
N THR A 11 -23.81 2.45 -6.35
CA THR A 11 -24.50 3.74 -6.25
C THR A 11 -23.58 4.76 -5.61
N ALA A 12 -23.92 6.03 -5.73
CA ALA A 12 -23.14 7.09 -5.12
C ALA A 12 -22.97 6.86 -3.63
N ASP A 13 -24.06 6.49 -2.94
CA ASP A 13 -24.02 6.26 -1.51
C ASP A 13 -23.12 5.09 -1.15
N GLY A 14 -23.22 4.00 -1.90
CA GLY A 14 -22.39 2.83 -1.65
C GLY A 14 -20.91 3.13 -1.86
N LEU A 15 -20.60 3.89 -2.90
CA LEU A 15 -19.22 4.23 -3.19
C LEU A 15 -18.63 5.17 -2.12
N ILE A 16 -19.44 6.08 -1.61
CA ILE A 16 -19.02 6.95 -0.53
C ILE A 16 -18.67 6.13 0.70
N LEU A 17 -19.48 5.11 0.99
CA LEU A 17 -19.20 4.26 2.14
C LEU A 17 -17.92 3.48 1.95
N LEU A 18 -17.68 2.95 0.76
CA LEU A 18 -16.47 2.19 0.49
C LEU A 18 -15.24 3.07 0.63
N GLU A 19 -15.30 4.25 0.05
CA GLU A 19 -14.18 5.18 0.15
C GLU A 19 -13.94 5.54 1.61
N GLY A 20 -15.00 5.80 2.36
CA GLY A 20 -14.87 6.16 3.77
C GLY A 20 -14.29 5.06 4.61
N ARG A 21 -14.68 3.80 4.36
CA ARG A 21 -14.14 2.69 5.12
C ARG A 21 -12.67 2.48 4.82
N ALA A 22 -12.29 2.62 3.56
CA ALA A 22 -10.89 2.52 3.19
C ALA A 22 -10.08 3.66 3.83
N ARG A 23 -10.68 4.85 3.86
CA ARG A 23 -10.02 6.02 4.47
C ARG A 23 -9.85 5.84 5.97
N ASP A 24 -10.77 5.11 6.61
CA ASP A 24 -10.66 4.85 8.03
C ASP A 24 -9.61 3.79 8.34
N GLY A 25 -8.98 3.24 7.33
CA GLY A 25 -7.90 2.29 7.54
C GLY A 25 -8.34 0.84 7.70
N LEU A 26 -9.59 0.53 7.36
CA LEU A 26 -10.04 -0.85 7.46
C LEU A 26 -9.28 -1.72 6.46
N THR A 27 -9.03 -2.96 6.84
CA THR A 27 -8.39 -3.91 5.93
C THR A 27 -9.41 -4.39 4.92
N ASP A 28 -8.94 -5.02 3.86
CA ASP A 28 -9.81 -5.57 2.84
C ASP A 28 -10.79 -6.57 3.46
N GLU A 29 -10.32 -7.37 4.40
CA GLU A 29 -11.18 -8.33 5.07
C GLU A 29 -12.28 -7.64 5.86
N GLN A 30 -11.94 -6.58 6.56
CA GLN A 30 -12.91 -5.84 7.35
C GLN A 30 -13.94 -5.15 6.45
N ILE A 31 -13.50 -4.63 5.32
CA ILE A 31 -14.41 -3.99 4.39
C ILE A 31 -15.37 -5.01 3.79
N ALA A 32 -14.84 -6.17 3.37
CA ALA A 32 -15.66 -7.22 2.79
C ALA A 32 -16.70 -7.70 3.82
N GLU A 33 -16.28 -7.80 5.07
CA GLU A 33 -17.19 -8.22 6.13
C GLU A 33 -18.33 -7.23 6.29
N LYS A 34 -18.04 -5.95 6.25
CA LYS A 34 -19.07 -4.93 6.35
C LYS A 34 -19.97 -4.91 5.14
N MET A 35 -19.47 -5.31 3.99
CA MET A 35 -20.28 -5.44 2.79
C MET A 35 -21.07 -6.75 2.81
N ARG A 36 -20.74 -7.64 3.74
CA ARG A 36 -21.39 -8.94 3.88
C ARG A 36 -21.15 -9.83 2.67
N ILE A 37 -19.93 -9.85 2.19
CA ILE A 37 -19.53 -10.70 1.07
C ILE A 37 -18.22 -11.37 1.42
N GLY A 38 -17.92 -12.45 0.73
CA GLY A 38 -16.66 -13.14 0.93
C GLY A 38 -15.53 -12.46 0.18
N MET A 39 -14.32 -12.86 0.46
CA MET A 39 -13.16 -12.22 -0.16
C MET A 39 -13.08 -12.47 -1.66
N THR A 40 -13.49 -13.64 -2.11
CA THR A 40 -13.49 -13.93 -3.54
C THR A 40 -14.40 -12.94 -4.30
N THR A 41 -15.58 -12.70 -3.74
CA THR A 41 -16.53 -11.77 -4.33
C THR A 41 -15.99 -10.35 -4.24
N TYR A 42 -15.37 -10.01 -3.14
CA TYR A 42 -14.80 -8.69 -2.92
C TYR A 42 -13.78 -8.35 -4.03
N TYR A 43 -12.85 -9.26 -4.29
CA TYR A 43 -11.85 -9.01 -5.32
C TYR A 43 -12.44 -9.08 -6.73
N ARG A 44 -13.42 -9.95 -6.94
CA ARG A 44 -14.05 -10.04 -8.23
C ARG A 44 -14.78 -8.76 -8.58
N TRP A 45 -15.46 -8.16 -7.60
CA TRP A 45 -16.17 -6.92 -7.84
C TRP A 45 -15.21 -5.76 -8.14
N GLN A 46 -14.03 -5.78 -7.56
CA GLN A 46 -13.04 -4.75 -7.89
C GLN A 46 -12.56 -4.90 -9.33
N THR A 47 -12.50 -6.11 -9.82
CA THR A 47 -12.11 -6.35 -11.19
C THR A 47 -13.25 -5.99 -12.15
N ASP A 48 -14.46 -6.38 -11.81
CA ASP A 48 -15.61 -6.17 -12.67
C ASP A 48 -16.15 -4.74 -12.67
N TYR A 49 -16.05 -4.06 -11.56
CA TYR A 49 -16.64 -2.73 -11.42
C TYR A 49 -15.57 -1.71 -11.07
N ARG A 50 -15.20 -0.95 -12.08
CA ARG A 50 -14.15 0.05 -11.93
C ARG A 50 -14.43 1.06 -10.83
N GLU A 51 -15.68 1.50 -10.72
CA GLU A 51 -16.03 2.50 -9.72
C GLU A 51 -15.81 2.00 -8.29
N ILE A 52 -16.03 0.70 -8.05
CA ILE A 52 -15.78 0.12 -6.75
C ILE A 52 -14.27 0.14 -6.46
N ARG A 53 -13.49 -0.28 -7.45
CA ARG A 53 -12.05 -0.32 -7.30
C ARG A 53 -11.49 1.08 -7.05
N GLU A 54 -11.99 2.07 -7.78
CA GLU A 54 -11.50 3.44 -7.63
C GLU A 54 -11.86 4.04 -6.27
N ALA A 55 -13.05 3.75 -5.78
CA ALA A 55 -13.46 4.26 -4.46
C ALA A 55 -12.57 3.72 -3.36
N LEU A 56 -12.28 2.41 -3.41
CA LEU A 56 -11.41 1.79 -2.42
C LEU A 56 -10.00 2.33 -2.52
N LYS A 57 -9.49 2.48 -3.73
CA LYS A 57 -8.16 2.99 -3.94
C LYS A 57 -8.02 4.41 -3.40
N LYS A 58 -9.01 5.25 -3.69
CA LYS A 58 -8.98 6.62 -3.25
C LYS A 58 -8.93 6.74 -1.74
N GLY A 59 -9.72 5.93 -1.05
CA GLY A 59 -9.71 5.95 0.41
C GLY A 59 -8.38 5.48 0.97
N LYS A 60 -7.81 4.43 0.38
CA LYS A 60 -6.55 3.89 0.85
C LYS A 60 -5.41 4.88 0.65
N GLU A 61 -5.46 5.66 -0.43
CA GLU A 61 -4.42 6.64 -0.68
C GLU A 61 -4.35 7.70 0.42
N VAL A 62 -5.49 8.08 0.97
CA VAL A 62 -5.51 9.06 2.06
C VAL A 62 -4.78 8.49 3.27
N VAL A 63 -5.04 7.23 3.61
CA VAL A 63 -4.39 6.59 4.74
C VAL A 63 -2.89 6.47 4.47
N ASP A 64 -2.52 6.10 3.26
CA ASP A 64 -1.12 5.96 2.92
C ASP A 64 -0.39 7.28 3.09
N TYR A 65 -0.98 8.38 2.69
CA TYR A 65 -0.36 9.69 2.88
C TYR A 65 -0.23 10.01 4.36
N GLU A 66 -1.21 9.68 5.16
CA GLU A 66 -1.16 9.95 6.59
C GLU A 66 -0.03 9.16 7.24
N VAL A 67 0.11 7.89 6.86
CA VAL A 67 1.17 7.05 7.40
C VAL A 67 2.53 7.52 6.93
N GLU A 68 2.63 7.92 5.66
CA GLU A 68 3.87 8.43 5.11
C GLU A 68 4.29 9.71 5.85
N ASN A 69 3.34 10.58 6.15
CA ASN A 69 3.64 11.79 6.88
C ASN A 69 4.10 11.47 8.29
N ALA A 70 3.46 10.52 8.94
CA ALA A 70 3.86 10.12 10.28
C ALA A 70 5.26 9.53 10.28
N LEU A 71 5.58 8.72 9.27
CA LEU A 71 6.90 8.15 9.14
C LEU A 71 7.93 9.23 8.93
N LEU A 72 7.63 10.21 8.09
CA LEU A 72 8.54 11.30 7.83
C LEU A 72 8.82 12.09 9.11
N GLU A 73 7.79 12.33 9.90
CA GLU A 73 7.98 13.07 11.15
C GLU A 73 8.86 12.27 12.11
N GLU A 74 8.71 10.96 12.14
CA GLU A 74 9.56 10.11 12.98
C GLU A 74 11.00 10.17 12.49
N CYS A 75 11.22 10.21 11.19
CA CYS A 75 12.56 10.33 10.65
C CYS A 75 13.19 11.65 11.09
N LYS A 76 12.43 12.72 11.03
CA LYS A 76 12.93 14.05 11.40
C LYS A 76 13.21 14.16 12.89
N SER A 77 12.50 13.40 13.69
CA SER A 77 12.69 13.46 15.13
C SER A 77 13.88 12.65 15.60
N GLY A 78 14.54 11.96 14.70
CA GLY A 78 15.73 11.20 15.05
C GLY A 78 15.55 9.70 15.21
N ASN A 79 14.40 9.19 14.82
CA ASN A 79 14.15 7.75 14.92
C ASN A 79 14.95 7.01 13.86
N VAL A 80 16.01 6.33 14.26
CA VAL A 80 16.90 5.67 13.34
C VAL A 80 16.24 4.55 12.56
N THR A 81 15.36 3.79 13.20
CA THR A 81 14.65 2.72 12.52
C THR A 81 13.80 3.28 11.38
N ALA A 82 13.11 4.39 11.64
CA ALA A 82 12.29 5.02 10.62
C ALA A 82 13.16 5.53 9.47
N GLN A 83 14.31 6.11 9.79
CA GLN A 83 15.23 6.62 8.78
C GLN A 83 15.73 5.51 7.89
N ILE A 84 16.09 4.37 8.48
CA ILE A 84 16.58 3.23 7.73
C ILE A 84 15.49 2.71 6.81
N PHE A 85 14.28 2.57 7.32
CA PHE A 85 13.16 2.09 6.53
C PHE A 85 12.90 3.02 5.34
N TRP A 86 12.89 4.32 5.59
CA TRP A 86 12.64 5.30 4.56
C TRP A 86 13.68 5.22 3.45
N LEU A 87 14.95 5.21 3.84
CA LEU A 87 16.03 5.21 2.88
C LEU A 87 16.06 3.95 2.03
N LYS A 88 15.85 2.80 2.64
CA LYS A 88 15.85 1.55 1.89
C LYS A 88 14.73 1.47 0.88
N ASN A 89 13.60 2.05 1.19
CA ASN A 89 12.44 1.97 0.32
C ASN A 89 12.35 3.11 -0.68
N ARG A 90 12.85 4.29 -0.34
CA ARG A 90 12.78 5.43 -1.23
C ARG A 90 14.05 5.60 -2.05
N ARG A 91 15.16 5.13 -1.54
CA ARG A 91 16.45 5.25 -2.23
C ARG A 91 17.19 3.91 -2.25
N PRO A 92 16.56 2.86 -2.78
CA PRO A 92 17.20 1.54 -2.75
C PRO A 92 18.47 1.46 -3.58
N ASP A 93 18.65 2.38 -4.52
CA ASP A 93 19.87 2.43 -5.31
C ASP A 93 21.08 2.72 -4.44
N LYS A 94 20.88 3.37 -3.31
CA LYS A 94 21.98 3.70 -2.43
C LYS A 94 21.91 3.01 -1.10
N TRP A 95 20.74 2.66 -0.64
CA TRP A 95 20.55 2.23 0.73
C TRP A 95 19.94 0.86 0.95
N ARG A 96 20.16 -0.06 0.03
CA ARG A 96 19.62 -1.40 0.24
C ARG A 96 20.54 -2.21 1.14
N ASP A 97 19.98 -3.23 1.78
CA ASP A 97 20.72 -4.06 2.68
C ASP A 97 21.84 -4.84 2.01
N LYS A 98 21.59 -5.36 0.84
CA LYS A 98 22.55 -6.16 0.13
C LYS A 98 22.68 -5.72 -1.28
N PRO A 99 23.87 -5.80 -1.82
CA PRO A 99 24.05 -5.45 -3.23
C PRO A 99 23.38 -6.54 -4.06
N ASP A 100 23.12 -6.25 -5.31
CA ASP A 100 22.51 -7.21 -6.19
C ASP A 100 23.45 -8.38 -6.38
N ALA A 101 22.91 -9.52 -6.43
CA ALA A 101 23.69 -10.72 -6.56
C ALA A 101 24.64 -10.70 -7.72
N VAL A 102 24.24 -10.16 -8.78
CA VAL A 102 25.06 -10.15 -9.92
C VAL A 102 26.36 -9.45 -9.76
N VAL A 103 26.45 -8.62 -8.86
CA VAL A 103 27.58 -7.87 -8.60
C VAL A 103 28.69 -8.73 -8.40
N VAL A 104 28.46 -9.89 -8.01
CA VAL A 104 29.44 -10.81 -7.71
C VAL A 104 30.37 -11.06 -8.85
N ALA A 105 29.99 -10.77 -10.01
CA ALA A 105 30.79 -11.05 -11.15
C ALA A 105 32.18 -10.40 -11.07
N ASP A 106 32.27 -9.28 -10.42
CA ASP A 106 33.55 -8.60 -10.37
C ASP A 106 33.98 -8.41 -8.93
N PRO A 107 34.94 -9.19 -8.50
CA PRO A 107 35.39 -9.11 -7.14
C PRO A 107 35.84 -7.71 -6.73
N ALA A 108 36.44 -7.01 -7.63
CA ALA A 108 36.91 -5.68 -7.30
C ALA A 108 35.74 -4.77 -6.96
N GLN A 109 34.66 -4.92 -7.68
CA GLN A 109 33.52 -4.12 -7.44
C GLN A 109 32.91 -4.46 -6.13
N ILE A 110 32.92 -5.70 -5.80
CA ILE A 110 32.33 -6.13 -4.59
C ILE A 110 33.00 -5.48 -3.44
N ILE A 111 34.29 -5.36 -3.49
CA ILE A 111 35.05 -4.78 -2.43
C ILE A 111 34.67 -3.38 -2.19
N TRP A 112 34.50 -2.66 -3.19
CA TRP A 112 34.24 -1.35 -3.00
C TRP A 112 32.93 -1.12 -2.88
N GLY A 113 32.23 -1.79 -3.72
CA GLY A 113 30.90 -1.61 -3.82
C GLY A 113 30.24 -1.31 -2.66
N ARG A 114 30.71 -1.75 -1.69
CA ARG A 114 30.04 -1.56 -0.66
C ARG A 114 30.09 -0.35 -0.20
N HIS A 115 30.74 0.29 -0.51
CA HIS A 115 30.81 1.42 0.03
C HIS A 115 30.78 2.35 -0.90
N ALA A 116 31.09 2.01 -1.68
CA ALA A 116 31.30 2.90 -2.52
C ALA A 116 30.14 3.30 -3.07
N ASP A 117 29.90 3.25 -3.13
CA ASP A 117 29.05 3.68 -3.63
C ASP A 117 28.34 3.82 -3.56
#